data_1b7ee1c5585958ae35638a5a853ff4ed
#
_entry.id   1b7ee1c5585958ae35638a5a853ff4ed
#
_cell.length_a   1.000
_cell.length_b   1.000
_cell.length_c   1.000
_cell.angle_alpha   90.00
_cell.angle_beta   90.00
_cell.angle_gamma   90.00
#
_symmetry.space_group_name_H-M   'P 1'
#
loop_
_entity.id
_entity.type
_entity.pdbx_description
1 polymer ?
#
loop_
_entity_poly.entity_id
_entity_poly.type
_entity_poly.pdbx_seq_one_letter_code
_entity_poly.pdbx_strand_id
1 'polypeptide(L)'
;MKRKVLLGYCLILISWAYCASSEENLKTKKSITLGVVEFPPLVIKEPDSSRCHGVAIDATVAILTKMNYHVLVECMPPARLFERVKTGKVDLTINVRGTSALDQNATFIDAPFVYLSIVLLHNGQLADDKSISAIRGYDYLGIRQALQQEGFEFFDMPTSSGAIHLFDVGRTSYLISYKQPYQFYTEALGSRLVEVSISDKLTIPSYFAVSNHSRYKDELVDSLNLVTTHISDSTILESYRSANK
;
A
#
# COMPACT_ATOMS: atom_id res chain seq x y z
N MET A 1 44.38 -66.15 43.90
CA MET A 1 44.75 -64.86 43.31
C MET A 1 44.11 -64.73 41.96
N LYS A 2 43.16 -63.80 41.78
CA LYS A 2 42.63 -63.23 40.56
C LYS A 2 41.17 -62.82 40.80
N ARG A 3 40.99 -61.66 41.36
CA ARG A 3 39.68 -60.94 41.34
C ARG A 3 40.01 -59.45 41.47
N LYS A 4 39.86 -58.71 40.40
CA LYS A 4 39.69 -57.23 40.38
C LYS A 4 39.96 -56.73 38.97
N VAL A 5 39.02 -56.83 38.06
CA VAL A 5 38.87 -56.00 36.89
C VAL A 5 37.46 -56.27 36.38
N LEU A 6 36.43 -55.57 36.88
CA LEU A 6 35.10 -55.51 36.29
C LEU A 6 34.21 -54.47 37.04
N LEU A 7 34.71 -53.22 37.15
CA LEU A 7 33.92 -52.14 37.73
C LEU A 7 34.27 -50.78 37.09
N GLY A 8 34.50 -50.74 35.81
CA GLY A 8 34.91 -49.49 35.12
C GLY A 8 34.13 -49.13 33.85
N TYR A 9 33.16 -49.94 33.44
CA TYR A 9 32.48 -49.75 32.14
C TYR A 9 31.02 -49.29 32.17
N CYS A 10 30.43 -49.04 33.34
CA CYS A 10 29.02 -48.70 33.46
C CYS A 10 28.73 -47.19 33.65
N LEU A 11 29.73 -46.31 33.74
CA LEU A 11 29.53 -44.89 34.00
C LEU A 11 29.73 -43.95 32.80
N ILE A 12 30.05 -44.47 31.61
CA ILE A 12 30.27 -43.64 30.40
C ILE A 12 29.04 -43.59 29.46
N LEU A 13 28.00 -44.40 29.68
CA LEU A 13 26.84 -44.47 28.79
C LEU A 13 25.67 -43.57 29.20
N ILE A 14 25.74 -42.80 30.30
CA ILE A 14 24.63 -41.95 30.77
C ILE A 14 24.79 -40.47 30.35
N SER A 15 25.96 -40.05 29.81
CA SER A 15 26.19 -38.65 29.48
C SER A 15 25.85 -38.27 28.02
N TRP A 16 25.31 -39.17 27.20
CA TRP A 16 24.94 -38.91 25.82
C TRP A 16 23.42 -38.73 25.58
N ALA A 17 22.62 -38.80 26.64
CA ALA A 17 21.14 -38.68 26.51
C ALA A 17 20.60 -37.30 26.84
N TYR A 18 21.42 -36.29 27.14
CA TYR A 18 20.95 -34.94 27.53
C TYR A 18 21.22 -33.81 26.52
N CYS A 19 21.60 -34.16 25.29
CA CYS A 19 21.85 -33.15 24.23
C CYS A 19 20.86 -33.23 23.06
N ALA A 20 19.66 -33.72 23.29
CA ALA A 20 18.63 -33.81 22.24
C ALA A 20 17.30 -33.30 22.77
N SER A 21 17.12 -32.00 22.92
CA SER A 21 15.84 -31.31 22.84
C SER A 21 15.98 -29.81 23.13
N SER A 22 16.60 -29.10 22.22
CA SER A 22 16.27 -27.70 21.96
C SER A 22 16.37 -27.48 20.45
N GLU A 23 15.62 -28.24 19.68
CA GLU A 23 15.07 -27.73 18.43
C GLU A 23 14.03 -26.69 18.83
N GLU A 24 14.52 -25.50 19.17
CA GLU A 24 13.74 -24.30 19.14
C GLU A 24 13.14 -24.24 17.74
N ASN A 25 11.83 -24.44 17.68
CA ASN A 25 11.01 -24.34 16.49
C ASN A 25 11.19 -22.91 15.93
N LEU A 26 12.25 -22.70 15.17
CA LEU A 26 12.47 -21.50 14.38
C LEU A 26 11.38 -21.52 13.31
N LYS A 27 10.15 -21.15 13.70
CA LYS A 27 9.07 -20.92 12.75
C LYS A 27 9.59 -19.90 11.77
N THR A 28 10.07 -20.37 10.63
CA THR A 28 10.48 -19.49 9.51
C THR A 28 9.33 -18.54 9.26
N LYS A 29 9.58 -17.23 9.45
CA LYS A 29 8.56 -16.19 9.23
C LYS A 29 8.06 -16.33 7.81
N LYS A 30 6.74 -16.35 7.65
CA LYS A 30 6.09 -16.31 6.34
C LYS A 30 6.39 -14.98 5.67
N SER A 31 6.81 -15.00 4.41
CA SER A 31 7.08 -13.76 3.65
C SER A 31 5.83 -13.31 2.91
N ILE A 32 5.47 -12.04 3.12
CA ILE A 32 4.34 -11.34 2.50
C ILE A 32 4.88 -10.26 1.57
N THR A 33 4.39 -10.21 0.35
CA THR A 33 4.68 -9.13 -0.59
C THR A 33 3.65 -8.01 -0.44
N LEU A 34 4.08 -6.86 0.07
CA LEU A 34 3.31 -5.62 0.11
C LEU A 34 3.58 -4.83 -1.17
N GLY A 35 2.59 -4.74 -2.06
CA GLY A 35 2.64 -3.89 -3.24
C GLY A 35 2.15 -2.49 -2.91
N VAL A 36 2.92 -1.46 -3.29
CA VAL A 36 2.56 -0.06 -3.09
C VAL A 36 2.72 0.75 -4.38
N VAL A 37 1.91 1.80 -4.50
CA VAL A 37 2.06 2.84 -5.53
C VAL A 37 2.55 4.12 -4.88
N GLU A 38 3.27 4.93 -5.66
CA GLU A 38 3.65 6.27 -5.24
C GLU A 38 2.40 7.11 -4.94
N PHE A 39 2.28 7.58 -3.70
CA PHE A 39 1.17 8.38 -3.21
C PHE A 39 1.64 9.29 -2.05
N PRO A 40 2.44 10.32 -2.33
CA PRO A 40 2.99 11.18 -1.29
C PRO A 40 1.89 12.00 -0.58
N PRO A 41 2.10 12.33 0.69
CA PRO A 41 3.25 12.01 1.55
C PRO A 41 3.16 10.61 2.19
N LEU A 42 2.14 9.80 1.88
CA LEU A 42 1.91 8.49 2.51
C LEU A 42 2.91 7.43 2.03
N VAL A 43 3.18 7.44 0.71
CA VAL A 43 4.16 6.59 0.03
C VAL A 43 4.98 7.45 -0.92
N ILE A 44 6.25 7.62 -0.64
CA ILE A 44 7.20 8.44 -1.41
C ILE A 44 8.13 7.50 -2.16
N LYS A 45 8.26 7.69 -3.47
CA LYS A 45 9.21 6.95 -4.29
C LYS A 45 10.58 7.62 -4.20
N GLU A 46 11.64 6.84 -3.97
CA GLU A 46 13.01 7.33 -4.01
C GLU A 46 13.40 7.69 -5.46
N PRO A 47 14.10 8.83 -5.67
CA PRO A 47 14.63 9.18 -6.99
C PRO A 47 15.52 8.05 -7.53
N ASP A 48 15.41 7.78 -8.83
CA ASP A 48 16.24 6.80 -9.58
C ASP A 48 16.24 5.38 -8.99
N SER A 49 15.26 5.05 -8.17
CA SER A 49 15.11 3.78 -7.49
C SER A 49 13.72 3.17 -7.73
N SER A 50 13.63 1.84 -7.55
CA SER A 50 12.35 1.15 -7.46
C SER A 50 11.83 1.05 -6.02
N ARG A 51 12.50 1.70 -5.06
CA ARG A 51 12.12 1.68 -3.64
C ARG A 51 11.14 2.78 -3.31
N CYS A 52 10.26 2.47 -2.36
CA CYS A 52 9.37 3.44 -1.74
C CYS A 52 9.53 3.38 -0.21
N HIS A 53 9.30 4.51 0.43
CA HIS A 53 9.23 4.66 1.88
C HIS A 53 8.01 5.53 2.25
N GLY A 54 7.70 5.61 3.52
CA GLY A 54 6.66 6.52 4.02
C GLY A 54 5.76 5.87 5.06
N VAL A 55 4.99 6.71 5.74
CA VAL A 55 4.22 6.32 6.93
C VAL A 55 3.21 5.19 6.68
N ALA A 56 2.68 5.07 5.46
CA ALA A 56 1.76 3.98 5.14
C ALA A 56 2.50 2.62 5.07
N ILE A 57 3.73 2.62 4.55
CA ILE A 57 4.59 1.44 4.53
C ILE A 57 4.98 1.06 5.95
N ASP A 58 5.46 2.04 6.74
CA ASP A 58 5.93 1.82 8.12
C ASP A 58 4.82 1.24 9.00
N ALA A 59 3.61 1.80 8.92
CA ALA A 59 2.45 1.30 9.64
C ALA A 59 2.10 -0.13 9.24
N THR A 60 2.09 -0.43 7.94
CA THR A 60 1.77 -1.77 7.43
C THR A 60 2.82 -2.80 7.84
N VAL A 61 4.10 -2.45 7.69
CA VAL A 61 5.22 -3.32 8.10
C VAL A 61 5.18 -3.58 9.60
N ALA A 62 4.90 -2.56 10.43
CA ALA A 62 4.80 -2.72 11.87
C ALA A 62 3.66 -3.69 12.27
N ILE A 63 2.48 -3.55 11.64
CA ILE A 63 1.33 -4.44 11.88
C ILE A 63 1.68 -5.88 11.49
N LEU A 64 2.15 -6.11 10.26
CA LEU A 64 2.47 -7.44 9.76
C LEU A 64 3.63 -8.10 10.53
N THR A 65 4.61 -7.32 10.98
CA THR A 65 5.71 -7.83 11.80
C THR A 65 5.23 -8.31 13.17
N LYS A 66 4.29 -7.61 13.81
CA LYS A 66 3.63 -8.05 15.05
C LYS A 66 2.84 -9.34 14.85
N MET A 67 2.34 -9.58 13.64
CA MET A 67 1.67 -10.82 13.22
C MET A 67 2.65 -11.92 12.79
N ASN A 68 3.96 -11.72 13.03
CA ASN A 68 5.04 -12.66 12.71
C ASN A 68 5.27 -12.89 11.20
N TYR A 69 4.96 -11.91 10.34
CA TYR A 69 5.34 -11.92 8.93
C TYR A 69 6.66 -11.20 8.68
N HIS A 70 7.38 -11.64 7.65
CA HIS A 70 8.45 -10.89 7.00
C HIS A 70 7.85 -10.18 5.78
N VAL A 71 8.04 -8.86 5.68
CA VAL A 71 7.39 -8.05 4.64
C VAL A 71 8.40 -7.64 3.57
N LEU A 72 8.10 -8.01 2.33
CA LEU A 72 8.81 -7.56 1.14
C LEU A 72 8.01 -6.42 0.51
N VAL A 73 8.57 -5.21 0.49
CA VAL A 73 7.91 -4.04 -0.09
C VAL A 73 8.31 -3.89 -1.54
N GLU A 74 7.32 -3.85 -2.44
CA GLU A 74 7.51 -3.61 -3.87
C GLU A 74 6.77 -2.35 -4.31
N CYS A 75 7.52 -1.38 -4.84
CA CYS A 75 6.99 -0.12 -5.36
C CYS A 75 6.78 -0.21 -6.87
N MET A 76 5.58 0.09 -7.37
CA MET A 76 5.27 -0.06 -8.79
C MET A 76 4.12 0.85 -9.24
N PRO A 77 3.99 1.11 -10.57
CA PRO A 77 2.83 1.81 -11.10
C PRO A 77 1.52 1.04 -10.88
N PRO A 78 0.36 1.73 -10.81
CA PRO A 78 -0.96 1.12 -10.52
C PRO A 78 -1.31 -0.06 -11.41
N ALA A 79 -1.15 0.05 -12.73
CA ALA A 79 -1.49 -1.02 -13.67
C ALA A 79 -0.70 -2.31 -13.39
N ARG A 80 0.58 -2.20 -13.01
CA ARG A 80 1.40 -3.36 -12.63
C ARG A 80 0.95 -3.92 -11.27
N LEU A 81 0.61 -3.07 -10.32
CA LEU A 81 0.08 -3.50 -9.03
C LEU A 81 -1.16 -4.35 -9.20
N PHE A 82 -2.14 -3.88 -9.96
CA PHE A 82 -3.40 -4.58 -10.18
C PHE A 82 -3.20 -5.96 -10.82
N GLU A 83 -2.33 -6.05 -11.83
CA GLU A 83 -2.00 -7.33 -12.44
C GLU A 83 -1.29 -8.28 -11.47
N ARG A 84 -0.42 -7.77 -10.60
CA ARG A 84 0.27 -8.60 -9.62
C ARG A 84 -0.62 -9.04 -8.45
N VAL A 85 -1.59 -8.23 -8.05
CA VAL A 85 -2.66 -8.64 -7.11
C VAL A 85 -3.51 -9.73 -7.73
N LYS A 86 -3.96 -9.55 -8.98
CA LYS A 86 -4.75 -10.54 -9.73
C LYS A 86 -4.05 -11.88 -9.87
N THR A 87 -2.73 -11.91 -9.95
CA THR A 87 -1.93 -13.14 -10.12
C THR A 87 -1.35 -13.69 -8.81
N GLY A 88 -1.67 -13.10 -7.65
CA GLY A 88 -1.14 -13.50 -6.34
C GLY A 88 0.36 -13.26 -6.13
N LYS A 89 0.99 -12.46 -7.00
CA LYS A 89 2.40 -12.05 -6.85
C LYS A 89 2.58 -10.89 -5.86
N VAL A 90 1.50 -10.22 -5.52
CA VAL A 90 1.36 -9.28 -4.41
C VAL A 90 0.30 -9.84 -3.49
N ASP A 91 0.62 -10.02 -2.22
CA ASP A 91 -0.29 -10.58 -1.23
C ASP A 91 -1.22 -9.52 -0.65
N LEU A 92 -0.70 -8.31 -0.43
CA LEU A 92 -1.38 -7.20 0.24
C LEU A 92 -1.07 -5.87 -0.43
N THR A 93 -2.06 -5.00 -0.51
CA THR A 93 -1.91 -3.59 -0.89
C THR A 93 -2.84 -2.70 -0.06
N ILE A 94 -2.69 -1.37 -0.19
CA ILE A 94 -3.63 -0.38 0.35
C ILE A 94 -4.32 0.26 -0.85
N ASN A 95 -5.64 0.18 -0.90
CA ASN A 95 -6.39 0.75 -2.03
C ASN A 95 -7.83 1.09 -1.67
N VAL A 96 -8.54 1.70 -2.61
CA VAL A 96 -9.92 2.13 -2.49
C VAL A 96 -10.85 1.02 -3.00
N ARG A 97 -11.95 0.72 -2.28
CA ARG A 97 -13.05 -0.10 -2.80
C ARG A 97 -13.71 0.61 -3.98
N GLY A 98 -14.23 -0.13 -4.93
CA GLY A 98 -14.76 0.41 -6.18
C GLY A 98 -13.70 0.61 -7.28
N THR A 99 -12.46 0.19 -7.04
CA THR A 99 -11.45 0.06 -8.09
C THR A 99 -11.70 -1.23 -8.85
N SER A 100 -12.30 -1.15 -10.04
CA SER A 100 -12.79 -2.31 -10.80
C SER A 100 -11.74 -3.40 -11.01
N ALA A 101 -10.47 -3.02 -11.16
CA ALA A 101 -9.35 -3.96 -11.32
C ALA A 101 -9.03 -4.75 -10.05
N LEU A 102 -9.45 -4.28 -8.86
CA LEU A 102 -9.19 -4.90 -7.56
C LEU A 102 -10.40 -5.61 -6.97
N ASP A 103 -11.62 -5.07 -7.15
CA ASP A 103 -12.81 -5.55 -6.45
C ASP A 103 -13.13 -7.03 -6.69
N GLN A 104 -12.75 -7.56 -7.86
CA GLN A 104 -12.90 -8.99 -8.17
C GLN A 104 -11.69 -9.84 -7.75
N ASN A 105 -10.55 -9.21 -7.48
CA ASN A 105 -9.27 -9.89 -7.28
C ASN A 105 -8.72 -9.74 -5.86
N ALA A 106 -9.38 -8.97 -5.00
CA ALA A 106 -8.95 -8.75 -3.63
C ALA A 106 -10.11 -8.75 -2.63
N THR A 107 -9.83 -9.17 -1.41
CA THR A 107 -10.71 -9.05 -0.25
C THR A 107 -10.27 -7.85 0.58
N PHE A 108 -11.16 -6.90 0.79
CA PHE A 108 -10.87 -5.69 1.55
C PHE A 108 -11.17 -5.89 3.04
N ILE A 109 -10.26 -5.40 3.90
CA ILE A 109 -10.45 -5.37 5.36
C ILE A 109 -11.42 -4.25 5.71
N ASP A 110 -12.24 -4.44 6.76
CA ASP A 110 -13.34 -3.52 7.05
C ASP A 110 -12.91 -2.17 7.64
N ALA A 111 -11.84 -2.16 8.44
CA ALA A 111 -11.33 -0.92 9.02
C ALA A 111 -10.67 -0.02 7.95
N PRO A 112 -11.00 1.28 7.88
CA PRO A 112 -10.37 2.20 6.95
C PRO A 112 -8.90 2.41 7.31
N PHE A 113 -8.04 2.39 6.27
CA PHE A 113 -6.62 2.66 6.46
C PHE A 113 -6.34 4.17 6.60
N VAL A 114 -6.86 4.96 5.66
CA VAL A 114 -6.81 6.43 5.67
C VAL A 114 -7.89 6.98 4.73
N TYR A 115 -8.38 8.19 5.02
CA TYR A 115 -9.28 8.90 4.11
C TYR A 115 -8.51 9.69 3.06
N LEU A 116 -8.95 9.61 1.82
CA LEU A 116 -8.38 10.29 0.65
C LEU A 116 -9.41 11.23 0.05
N SER A 117 -8.98 12.42 -0.40
CA SER A 117 -9.86 13.39 -1.05
C SER A 117 -9.54 13.46 -2.53
N ILE A 118 -10.51 13.19 -3.39
CA ILE A 118 -10.44 13.37 -4.84
C ILE A 118 -10.79 14.82 -5.16
N VAL A 119 -9.97 15.47 -5.97
CA VAL A 119 -10.13 16.87 -6.39
C VAL A 119 -10.08 16.98 -7.91
N LEU A 120 -10.87 17.90 -8.44
CA LEU A 120 -10.74 18.39 -9.81
C LEU A 120 -10.16 19.80 -9.76
N LEU A 121 -9.05 20.00 -10.44
CA LEU A 121 -8.35 21.27 -10.55
C LEU A 121 -8.55 21.85 -11.95
N HIS A 122 -8.67 23.16 -12.03
CA HIS A 122 -8.72 23.90 -13.29
C HIS A 122 -7.70 25.03 -13.28
N ASN A 123 -6.93 25.13 -14.34
CA ASN A 123 -6.00 26.22 -14.58
C ASN A 123 -6.72 27.38 -15.29
N GLY A 124 -7.07 28.43 -14.54
CA GLY A 124 -7.78 29.60 -15.06
C GLY A 124 -7.01 30.43 -16.07
N GLN A 125 -5.70 30.18 -16.25
CA GLN A 125 -4.86 30.88 -17.24
C GLN A 125 -4.94 30.25 -18.65
N LEU A 126 -5.52 29.04 -18.76
CA LEU A 126 -5.69 28.35 -20.04
C LEU A 126 -7.13 28.47 -20.54
N ALA A 127 -7.27 28.36 -21.87
CA ALA A 127 -8.59 28.18 -22.45
C ALA A 127 -9.25 26.90 -21.92
N ASP A 128 -10.54 26.93 -21.65
CA ASP A 128 -11.31 25.77 -21.24
C ASP A 128 -11.54 24.84 -22.44
N ASP A 129 -10.52 24.04 -22.76
CA ASP A 129 -10.54 23.05 -23.84
C ASP A 129 -10.93 21.66 -23.34
N LYS A 130 -11.30 21.53 -22.05
CA LYS A 130 -11.67 20.27 -21.39
C LYS A 130 -10.59 19.17 -21.47
N SER A 131 -9.35 19.53 -21.75
CA SER A 131 -8.20 18.62 -21.62
C SER A 131 -7.93 18.35 -20.13
N ILE A 132 -7.82 17.06 -19.74
CA ILE A 132 -7.64 16.68 -18.35
C ILE A 132 -6.55 15.63 -18.16
N SER A 133 -5.56 15.92 -17.32
CA SER A 133 -4.56 14.94 -16.93
C SER A 133 -5.05 14.05 -15.80
N ALA A 134 -4.70 12.77 -15.84
CA ALA A 134 -5.14 11.76 -14.88
C ALA A 134 -4.13 10.62 -14.73
N ILE A 135 -4.26 9.81 -13.68
CA ILE A 135 -3.49 8.57 -13.53
C ILE A 135 -4.15 7.49 -14.39
N ARG A 136 -3.34 6.82 -15.20
CA ARG A 136 -3.77 5.71 -16.05
C ARG A 136 -4.36 4.57 -15.20
N GLY A 137 -5.54 4.09 -15.62
CA GLY A 137 -6.22 2.97 -14.97
C GLY A 137 -7.03 3.35 -13.72
N TYR A 138 -7.09 4.65 -13.36
CA TYR A 138 -7.98 5.12 -12.30
C TYR A 138 -9.29 5.64 -12.89
N ASP A 139 -10.42 5.11 -12.37
CA ASP A 139 -11.77 5.54 -12.72
C ASP A 139 -12.30 6.64 -11.77
N TYR A 140 -11.62 6.84 -10.64
CA TYR A 140 -11.99 7.79 -9.59
C TYR A 140 -13.44 7.60 -9.12
N LEU A 141 -13.86 6.33 -8.96
CA LEU A 141 -15.23 5.94 -8.56
C LEU A 141 -16.32 6.48 -9.50
N GLY A 142 -16.10 6.34 -10.79
CA GLY A 142 -17.05 6.77 -11.84
C GLY A 142 -16.94 8.24 -12.25
N ILE A 143 -16.15 9.07 -11.54
CA ILE A 143 -15.97 10.49 -11.92
C ILE A 143 -15.32 10.60 -13.30
N ARG A 144 -14.40 9.72 -13.67
CA ARG A 144 -13.82 9.70 -15.03
C ARG A 144 -14.90 9.54 -16.09
N GLN A 145 -15.82 8.59 -15.92
CA GLN A 145 -16.90 8.35 -16.87
C GLN A 145 -17.85 9.56 -16.99
N ALA A 146 -18.19 10.18 -15.86
CA ALA A 146 -19.02 11.38 -15.86
C ALA A 146 -18.36 12.53 -16.63
N LEU A 147 -17.09 12.80 -16.38
CA LEU A 147 -16.33 13.84 -17.09
C LEU A 147 -16.19 13.54 -18.61
N GLN A 148 -16.01 12.28 -18.98
CA GLN A 148 -15.98 11.88 -20.41
C GLN A 148 -17.34 12.14 -21.09
N GLN A 149 -18.46 11.91 -20.40
CA GLN A 149 -19.81 12.24 -20.90
C GLN A 149 -20.00 13.75 -21.05
N GLU A 150 -19.34 14.54 -20.23
CA GLU A 150 -19.30 16.01 -20.33
C GLU A 150 -18.35 16.51 -21.42
N GLY A 151 -17.64 15.62 -22.13
CA GLY A 151 -16.74 15.95 -23.22
C GLY A 151 -15.28 16.21 -22.82
N PHE A 152 -14.85 15.78 -21.62
CA PHE A 152 -13.45 15.87 -21.24
C PHE A 152 -12.58 14.83 -21.97
N GLU A 153 -11.43 15.27 -22.48
CA GLU A 153 -10.41 14.42 -23.09
C GLU A 153 -9.30 14.11 -22.09
N PHE A 154 -9.09 12.82 -21.81
CA PHE A 154 -8.15 12.35 -20.79
C PHE A 154 -6.75 12.08 -21.33
N PHE A 155 -5.75 12.71 -20.72
CA PHE A 155 -4.33 12.50 -20.95
C PHE A 155 -3.76 11.66 -19.79
N ASP A 156 -3.64 10.35 -20.03
CA ASP A 156 -3.30 9.36 -19.03
C ASP A 156 -1.81 9.23 -18.78
N MET A 157 -1.39 9.55 -17.55
CA MET A 157 -0.01 9.44 -17.10
C MET A 157 0.19 8.19 -16.23
N PRO A 158 1.38 7.57 -16.25
CA PRO A 158 1.64 6.36 -15.49
C PRO A 158 1.70 6.59 -13.96
N THR A 159 1.91 7.82 -13.52
CA THR A 159 2.09 8.19 -12.11
C THR A 159 1.31 9.46 -11.75
N SER A 160 1.06 9.65 -10.45
CA SER A 160 0.48 10.88 -9.92
C SER A 160 1.36 12.09 -10.20
N SER A 161 2.67 11.97 -9.98
CA SER A 161 3.65 13.04 -10.29
C SER A 161 3.61 13.45 -11.76
N GLY A 162 3.52 12.48 -12.67
CA GLY A 162 3.41 12.75 -14.10
C GLY A 162 2.14 13.51 -14.46
N ALA A 163 0.98 13.13 -13.90
CA ALA A 163 -0.28 13.84 -14.17
C ALA A 163 -0.25 15.28 -13.62
N ILE A 164 0.28 15.48 -12.41
CA ILE A 164 0.43 16.79 -11.80
C ILE A 164 1.41 17.65 -12.61
N HIS A 165 2.55 17.08 -13.03
CA HIS A 165 3.51 17.80 -13.86
C HIS A 165 2.92 18.26 -15.20
N LEU A 166 2.15 17.38 -15.87
CA LEU A 166 1.51 17.69 -17.15
C LEU A 166 0.56 18.91 -17.03
N PHE A 167 -0.20 18.95 -15.93
CA PHE A 167 -1.06 20.08 -15.58
C PHE A 167 -0.25 21.34 -15.23
N ASP A 168 0.79 21.20 -14.37
CA ASP A 168 1.60 22.34 -13.90
C ASP A 168 2.36 23.05 -15.02
N VAL A 169 2.75 22.34 -16.08
CA VAL A 169 3.38 22.94 -17.26
C VAL A 169 2.37 23.45 -18.29
N GLY A 170 1.07 23.46 -17.98
CA GLY A 170 0.00 24.00 -18.82
C GLY A 170 -0.28 23.17 -20.08
N ARG A 171 -0.08 21.85 -20.03
CA ARG A 171 -0.38 20.94 -21.15
C ARG A 171 -1.83 20.44 -21.12
N THR A 172 -2.51 20.58 -20.00
CA THR A 172 -3.94 20.30 -19.82
C THR A 172 -4.57 21.40 -18.98
N SER A 173 -5.81 21.77 -19.31
CA SER A 173 -6.57 22.78 -18.58
C SER A 173 -7.08 22.26 -17.23
N TYR A 174 -7.20 20.94 -17.12
CA TYR A 174 -7.70 20.28 -15.91
C TYR A 174 -6.73 19.18 -15.41
N LEU A 175 -6.88 18.87 -14.12
CA LEU A 175 -6.27 17.70 -13.47
C LEU A 175 -7.31 17.07 -12.55
N ILE A 176 -7.53 15.76 -12.68
CA ILE A 176 -8.16 14.98 -11.63
C ILE A 176 -7.08 14.25 -10.84
N SER A 177 -7.08 14.44 -9.52
CA SER A 177 -6.06 13.90 -8.62
C SER A 177 -6.60 13.69 -7.23
N TYR A 178 -5.74 13.15 -6.36
CA TYR A 178 -5.93 13.22 -4.92
C TYR A 178 -5.29 14.48 -4.36
N LYS A 179 -5.95 15.09 -3.37
CA LYS A 179 -5.53 16.35 -2.76
C LYS A 179 -4.12 16.26 -2.15
N GLN A 180 -3.84 15.18 -1.43
CA GLN A 180 -2.57 14.99 -0.73
C GLN A 180 -1.36 14.94 -1.68
N PRO A 181 -1.32 14.10 -2.74
CA PRO A 181 -0.24 14.15 -3.74
C PRO A 181 -0.11 15.50 -4.42
N TYR A 182 -1.21 16.15 -4.78
CA TYR A 182 -1.16 17.47 -5.40
C TYR A 182 -0.48 18.49 -4.50
N GLN A 183 -0.92 18.60 -3.23
CA GLN A 183 -0.32 19.51 -2.25
C GLN A 183 1.17 19.22 -2.04
N PHE A 184 1.53 17.94 -1.86
CA PHE A 184 2.93 17.54 -1.67
C PHE A 184 3.83 18.01 -2.82
N TYR A 185 3.43 17.79 -4.07
CA TYR A 185 4.25 18.16 -5.21
C TYR A 185 4.29 19.67 -5.43
N THR A 186 3.19 20.39 -5.23
CA THR A 186 3.16 21.85 -5.36
C THR A 186 3.96 22.56 -4.26
N GLU A 187 3.97 22.03 -3.03
CA GLU A 187 4.80 22.53 -1.95
C GLU A 187 6.30 22.24 -2.17
N ALA A 188 6.63 21.04 -2.66
CA ALA A 188 8.03 20.63 -2.88
C ALA A 188 8.68 21.27 -4.10
N LEU A 189 7.92 21.48 -5.18
CA LEU A 189 8.45 21.95 -6.47
C LEU A 189 8.19 23.44 -6.72
N GLY A 190 7.31 24.06 -5.92
CA GLY A 190 6.73 25.37 -6.21
C GLY A 190 5.80 25.29 -7.43
N SER A 191 4.50 25.55 -7.26
CA SER A 191 3.58 25.60 -8.40
C SER A 191 3.94 26.76 -9.33
N ARG A 192 3.95 26.51 -10.64
CA ARG A 192 4.09 27.53 -11.67
C ARG A 192 2.77 28.23 -11.99
N LEU A 193 1.66 27.66 -11.53
CA LEU A 193 0.32 28.14 -11.81
C LEU A 193 -0.08 29.16 -10.76
N VAL A 194 -0.59 30.32 -11.23
CA VAL A 194 -1.01 31.43 -10.36
C VAL A 194 -2.51 31.36 -10.08
N GLU A 195 -3.30 30.87 -11.02
CA GLU A 195 -4.76 30.82 -10.92
C GLU A 195 -5.26 29.39 -11.04
N VAL A 196 -5.22 28.63 -9.91
CA VAL A 196 -5.78 27.29 -9.87
C VAL A 196 -7.02 27.28 -8.98
N SER A 197 -8.17 26.91 -9.56
CA SER A 197 -9.35 26.58 -8.80
C SER A 197 -9.37 25.09 -8.44
N ILE A 198 -9.74 24.78 -7.19
CA ILE A 198 -9.82 23.42 -6.68
C ILE A 198 -11.26 23.13 -6.30
N SER A 199 -11.83 22.07 -6.86
CA SER A 199 -13.15 21.56 -6.51
C SER A 199 -12.99 20.19 -5.83
N ASP A 200 -13.33 20.10 -4.53
CA ASP A 200 -13.41 18.82 -3.83
C ASP A 200 -14.57 17.99 -4.44
N LYS A 201 -14.29 16.80 -4.89
CA LYS A 201 -15.28 15.89 -5.49
C LYS A 201 -15.80 14.88 -4.48
N LEU A 202 -14.90 14.20 -3.80
CA LEU A 202 -15.26 13.09 -2.91
C LEU A 202 -14.16 12.83 -1.90
N THR A 203 -14.55 12.55 -0.63
CA THR A 203 -13.65 11.98 0.37
C THR A 203 -14.00 10.52 0.55
N ILE A 204 -13.02 9.64 0.41
CA ILE A 204 -13.19 8.19 0.38
C ILE A 204 -12.19 7.48 1.29
N PRO A 205 -12.59 6.41 1.96
CA PRO A 205 -11.67 5.56 2.70
C PRO A 205 -10.85 4.67 1.76
N SER A 206 -9.57 4.51 2.08
CA SER A 206 -8.77 3.41 1.58
C SER A 206 -8.69 2.30 2.62
N TYR A 207 -8.35 1.09 2.20
CA TYR A 207 -8.37 -0.11 3.01
C TYR A 207 -7.18 -1.01 2.69
N PHE A 208 -6.83 -1.90 3.60
CA PHE A 208 -6.05 -3.07 3.21
C PHE A 208 -6.85 -3.93 2.23
N ALA A 209 -6.21 -4.34 1.15
CA ALA A 209 -6.77 -5.23 0.14
C ALA A 209 -5.85 -6.45 -0.01
N VAL A 210 -6.33 -7.61 0.39
CA VAL A 210 -5.62 -8.89 0.32
C VAL A 210 -5.95 -9.56 -0.99
N SER A 211 -4.94 -9.98 -1.76
CA SER A 211 -5.14 -10.71 -3.01
C SER A 211 -5.94 -12.00 -2.79
N ASN A 212 -6.99 -12.22 -3.58
CA ASN A 212 -7.75 -13.47 -3.56
C ASN A 212 -6.94 -14.68 -4.03
N HIS A 213 -5.80 -14.45 -4.69
CA HIS A 213 -4.85 -15.45 -5.16
C HIS A 213 -3.59 -15.58 -4.28
N SER A 214 -3.51 -14.84 -3.15
CA SER A 214 -2.47 -15.04 -2.16
C SER A 214 -2.62 -16.40 -1.50
N ARG A 215 -1.53 -17.13 -1.33
CA ARG A 215 -1.49 -18.38 -0.55
C ARG A 215 -1.79 -18.17 0.94
N TYR A 216 -1.76 -16.93 1.40
CA TYR A 216 -2.01 -16.53 2.79
C TYR A 216 -3.34 -15.77 2.95
N LYS A 217 -4.21 -15.79 1.93
CA LYS A 217 -5.42 -14.97 1.88
C LYS A 217 -6.25 -15.04 3.16
N ASP A 218 -6.72 -16.23 3.51
CA ASP A 218 -7.66 -16.39 4.62
C ASP A 218 -7.01 -16.01 5.95
N GLU A 219 -5.77 -16.45 6.18
CA GLU A 219 -5.00 -16.10 7.38
C GLU A 219 -4.76 -14.59 7.49
N LEU A 220 -4.43 -13.90 6.38
CA LEU A 220 -4.23 -12.45 6.37
C LEU A 220 -5.53 -11.70 6.64
N VAL A 221 -6.63 -12.11 6.01
CA VAL A 221 -7.94 -11.49 6.18
C VAL A 221 -8.38 -11.62 7.64
N ASP A 222 -8.35 -12.82 8.20
CA ASP A 222 -8.78 -13.08 9.58
C ASP A 222 -7.90 -12.30 10.58
N SER A 223 -6.58 -12.36 10.42
CA SER A 223 -5.65 -11.70 11.32
C SER A 223 -5.73 -10.17 11.23
N LEU A 224 -5.86 -9.61 10.03
CA LEU A 224 -5.98 -8.16 9.84
C LEU A 224 -7.32 -7.65 10.40
N ASN A 225 -8.43 -8.35 10.17
CA ASN A 225 -9.70 -7.99 10.78
C ASN A 225 -9.61 -8.04 12.31
N LEU A 226 -9.00 -9.07 12.88
CA LEU A 226 -8.82 -9.19 14.33
C LEU A 226 -8.02 -8.02 14.92
N VAL A 227 -6.88 -7.68 14.34
CA VAL A 227 -6.02 -6.59 14.88
C VAL A 227 -6.62 -5.21 14.65
N THR A 228 -7.54 -5.07 13.71
CA THR A 228 -8.21 -3.79 13.41
C THR A 228 -9.60 -3.66 14.03
N THR A 229 -10.11 -4.68 14.73
CA THR A 229 -11.45 -4.67 15.36
C THR A 229 -11.65 -3.49 16.33
N HIS A 230 -10.58 -2.97 16.93
CA HIS A 230 -10.66 -1.87 17.91
C HIS A 230 -10.69 -0.47 17.25
N ILE A 231 -10.61 -0.41 15.91
CA ILE A 231 -10.57 0.85 15.16
C ILE A 231 -12.00 1.18 14.72
N SER A 232 -12.81 1.76 15.63
CA SER A 232 -14.20 2.13 15.35
C SER A 232 -14.34 3.57 14.89
N ASP A 233 -13.62 4.52 15.50
CA ASP A 233 -13.80 5.97 15.31
C ASP A 233 -12.58 6.67 14.68
N SER A 234 -11.57 5.91 14.28
CA SER A 234 -10.33 6.41 13.68
C SER A 234 -9.91 5.55 12.49
N THR A 235 -8.82 5.90 11.84
CA THR A 235 -8.21 5.07 10.80
C THR A 235 -7.04 4.26 11.35
N ILE A 236 -6.64 3.20 10.63
CA ILE A 236 -5.46 2.40 10.97
C ILE A 236 -4.22 3.28 11.08
N LEU A 237 -4.07 4.24 10.16
CA LEU A 237 -2.92 5.14 10.13
C LEU A 237 -2.91 6.14 11.31
N GLU A 238 -4.06 6.65 11.72
CA GLU A 238 -4.19 7.52 12.89
C GLU A 238 -3.86 6.76 14.19
N SER A 239 -4.36 5.54 14.32
CA SER A 239 -4.05 4.66 15.46
C SER A 239 -2.55 4.34 15.52
N TYR A 240 -1.92 4.06 14.39
CA TYR A 240 -0.47 3.85 14.32
C TYR A 240 0.32 5.09 14.77
N ARG A 241 -0.04 6.28 14.26
CA ARG A 241 0.61 7.54 14.62
C ARG A 241 0.47 7.87 16.11
N SER A 242 -0.69 7.61 16.70
CA SER A 242 -0.96 7.85 18.11
C SER A 242 -0.14 6.93 19.02
N ALA A 243 0.11 5.70 18.58
CA ALA A 243 0.91 4.73 19.33
C ALA A 243 2.43 4.94 19.22
N ASN A 244 2.90 5.81 18.32
CA ASN A 244 4.32 6.06 18.05
C ASN A 244 4.74 7.54 18.24
N LYS A 245 3.92 8.32 18.93
CA LYS A 245 4.27 9.66 19.45
C LYS A 245 4.89 9.55 20.84
#